data_a1f7adc9a1f3203afe0d89baf4be9672
#
_entry.id   a1f7adc9a1f3203afe0d89baf4be9672
#
_cell.length_a   1.000
_cell.length_b   1.000
_cell.length_c   1.000
_cell.angle_alpha   90.00
_cell.angle_beta   90.00
_cell.angle_gamma   90.00
#
_symmetry.space_group_name_H-M   'P 1'
#
loop_
_entity.id
_entity.type
_entity.pdbx_description
1 polymer ?
#
loop_
_entity_poly.entity_id
_entity_poly.type
_entity_poly.pdbx_seq_one_letter_code
_entity_poly.pdbx_strand_id
1 'polypeptide(L)'
;MKGFGTVVTGTLVSGTIGTGEEVAVLPGRTISRVRGMQVHNQSVNLAESGQRTAINLQGVEKTTIERGNVLTRPGTFEPTQRLDVFFDYLHANDKKMKNRALVRFHTGTTEVMARLILPDRDEIEPGEKTYAQLFLAAPAVVMAGDHFVIRSYSPVTTIGGGQVIDPLPRKHKRHSERIIQELNLLHHGTDLEKLSVIIQRSSFTGIDLQGLVIRTGFPPAQVRKGLETLFSRKQAILLDRDDTRVLSSDVYQELQQKMIQDIRAYHEKFPLKEGLSREELRMKLGAFIGQKLFNAVMRDLEKNGKIVADRENIRLPDHRINLQADQEALRQAIAEWYRNAALTPPSLREVTEKFTEQKSQVGSILNVMLKDGTLTKINEDLCFDPSALTRLREDYKNLLRKEGKATPASFKELTGLSRKYIIPLMEYFDVIKLTVRSGDHRLLREKGN
;
A
#
# COMPACT_ATOMS: atom_id res chain seq x y z
N MET A 1 49.92 -12.34 -11.60
CA MET A 1 49.61 -11.62 -12.84
C MET A 1 48.47 -10.62 -12.56
N LYS A 2 48.76 -9.35 -12.55
CA LYS A 2 47.74 -8.29 -12.46
C LYS A 2 47.07 -8.15 -13.82
N GLY A 3 45.73 -8.31 -13.92
CA GLY A 3 44.97 -8.02 -15.15
C GLY A 3 44.14 -9.16 -15.75
N PHE A 4 44.17 -10.37 -15.19
CA PHE A 4 43.46 -11.55 -15.78
C PHE A 4 42.07 -11.86 -15.20
N GLY A 5 41.53 -11.04 -14.28
CA GLY A 5 40.25 -11.31 -13.63
C GLY A 5 40.35 -12.40 -12.57
N THR A 6 39.22 -12.64 -11.85
CA THR A 6 39.11 -13.70 -10.84
C THR A 6 38.52 -14.96 -11.43
N VAL A 7 39.18 -16.09 -11.24
CA VAL A 7 38.66 -17.40 -11.66
C VAL A 7 37.98 -18.08 -10.49
N VAL A 8 36.73 -18.45 -10.66
CA VAL A 8 35.92 -19.22 -9.71
C VAL A 8 35.66 -20.62 -10.26
N THR A 9 35.61 -21.62 -9.38
CA THR A 9 35.30 -22.99 -9.75
C THR A 9 34.13 -23.54 -8.97
N GLY A 10 33.24 -24.23 -9.67
CA GLY A 10 32.05 -24.81 -9.06
C GLY A 10 31.40 -25.85 -9.96
N THR A 11 30.23 -26.31 -9.55
CA THR A 11 29.36 -27.14 -10.39
C THR A 11 28.20 -26.28 -10.90
N LEU A 12 27.96 -26.29 -12.19
CA LEU A 12 26.76 -25.67 -12.78
C LEU A 12 25.56 -26.55 -12.42
N VAL A 13 24.74 -26.09 -11.49
CA VAL A 13 23.61 -26.87 -10.93
C VAL A 13 22.46 -26.98 -11.91
N SER A 14 22.17 -25.89 -12.62
CA SER A 14 21.07 -25.85 -13.60
C SER A 14 21.31 -24.86 -14.74
N GLY A 15 20.69 -25.09 -15.88
CA GLY A 15 20.74 -24.22 -17.04
C GLY A 15 22.04 -24.27 -17.79
N THR A 16 22.35 -23.20 -18.51
CA THR A 16 23.56 -22.99 -19.28
C THR A 16 24.16 -21.64 -19.03
N ILE A 17 25.47 -21.48 -19.22
CA ILE A 17 26.16 -20.21 -19.14
C ILE A 17 27.14 -20.06 -20.30
N GLY A 18 27.15 -18.89 -20.94
CA GLY A 18 27.97 -18.58 -22.09
C GLY A 18 29.05 -17.54 -21.83
N THR A 19 30.13 -17.57 -22.64
CA THR A 19 31.14 -16.50 -22.65
C THR A 19 30.49 -15.17 -23.06
N GLY A 20 30.79 -14.09 -22.34
CA GLY A 20 30.21 -12.77 -22.58
C GLY A 20 28.90 -12.51 -21.83
N GLU A 21 28.27 -13.51 -21.26
CA GLU A 21 27.05 -13.33 -20.44
C GLU A 21 27.34 -12.53 -19.18
N GLU A 22 26.33 -11.73 -18.75
CA GLU A 22 26.33 -11.02 -17.49
C GLU A 22 25.87 -11.97 -16.37
N VAL A 23 26.59 -11.95 -15.24
CA VAL A 23 26.34 -12.78 -14.07
C VAL A 23 26.39 -11.98 -12.79
N ALA A 24 25.65 -12.43 -11.78
CA ALA A 24 25.69 -11.90 -10.44
C ALA A 24 26.36 -12.89 -9.48
N VAL A 25 27.26 -12.40 -8.65
CA VAL A 25 27.83 -13.13 -7.52
C VAL A 25 27.02 -12.81 -6.26
N LEU A 26 26.29 -13.78 -5.75
CA LEU A 26 25.45 -13.65 -4.57
C LEU A 26 26.13 -14.30 -3.35
N PRO A 27 25.87 -13.79 -2.13
CA PRO A 27 24.89 -12.79 -1.73
C PRO A 27 25.35 -11.34 -1.94
N GLY A 28 26.59 -11.05 -2.31
CA GLY A 28 27.16 -9.70 -2.45
C GLY A 28 26.55 -8.86 -3.58
N ARG A 29 25.75 -9.45 -4.47
CA ARG A 29 25.09 -8.80 -5.64
C ARG A 29 26.07 -8.11 -6.59
N THR A 30 27.33 -8.60 -6.63
CA THR A 30 28.34 -8.08 -7.55
C THR A 30 28.04 -8.55 -8.97
N ILE A 31 27.83 -7.60 -9.88
CA ILE A 31 27.61 -7.91 -11.30
C ILE A 31 28.96 -7.99 -12.01
N SER A 32 29.11 -9.01 -12.86
CA SER A 32 30.30 -9.23 -13.65
C SER A 32 29.93 -9.86 -15.00
N ARG A 33 30.90 -9.90 -15.89
CA ARG A 33 30.76 -10.57 -17.18
C ARG A 33 31.70 -11.78 -17.28
N VAL A 34 31.22 -12.87 -17.85
CA VAL A 34 32.01 -14.06 -18.10
C VAL A 34 33.02 -13.77 -19.21
N ARG A 35 34.31 -13.72 -18.88
CA ARG A 35 35.40 -13.48 -19.83
C ARG A 35 35.83 -14.74 -20.58
N GLY A 36 35.70 -15.90 -19.94
CA GLY A 36 36.03 -17.21 -20.50
C GLY A 36 35.74 -18.32 -19.52
N MET A 37 35.63 -19.52 -20.00
CA MET A 37 35.28 -20.70 -19.20
C MET A 37 36.10 -21.91 -19.59
N GLN A 38 36.24 -22.82 -18.63
CA GLN A 38 36.85 -24.15 -18.89
C GLN A 38 36.00 -25.22 -18.22
N VAL A 39 35.84 -26.32 -18.96
CA VAL A 39 35.25 -27.59 -18.51
C VAL A 39 36.25 -28.67 -18.76
N HIS A 40 36.60 -29.49 -17.75
CA HIS A 40 37.63 -30.52 -17.85
C HIS A 40 38.99 -30.02 -18.40
N ASN A 41 39.42 -28.81 -17.99
CA ASN A 41 40.63 -28.11 -18.44
C ASN A 41 40.66 -27.73 -19.95
N GLN A 42 39.52 -27.82 -20.64
CA GLN A 42 39.34 -27.36 -22.01
C GLN A 42 38.53 -26.06 -22.06
N SER A 43 39.01 -25.10 -22.84
CA SER A 43 38.28 -23.84 -23.03
C SER A 43 36.98 -24.10 -23.82
N VAL A 44 35.86 -23.57 -23.28
CA VAL A 44 34.53 -23.71 -23.88
C VAL A 44 33.83 -22.37 -23.98
N ASN A 45 32.96 -22.17 -24.94
CA ASN A 45 32.13 -21.00 -25.09
C ASN A 45 30.78 -21.12 -24.36
N LEU A 46 30.37 -22.36 -24.08
CA LEU A 46 29.11 -22.68 -23.36
C LEU A 46 29.38 -23.80 -22.38
N ALA A 47 28.90 -23.68 -21.16
CA ALA A 47 28.88 -24.75 -20.18
C ALA A 47 27.43 -25.11 -19.83
N GLU A 48 27.17 -26.37 -19.49
CA GLU A 48 25.84 -26.92 -19.22
C GLU A 48 25.74 -27.48 -17.81
N SER A 49 24.48 -27.62 -17.32
CA SER A 49 24.23 -28.22 -16.01
C SER A 49 24.87 -29.59 -15.83
N GLY A 50 25.32 -29.90 -14.61
CA GLY A 50 26.05 -31.09 -14.25
C GLY A 50 27.58 -30.98 -14.42
N GLN A 51 28.09 -30.00 -15.18
CA GLN A 51 29.51 -29.83 -15.42
C GLN A 51 30.23 -29.09 -14.29
N ARG A 52 31.43 -29.57 -13.95
CA ARG A 52 32.36 -28.80 -13.12
C ARG A 52 33.05 -27.77 -14.01
N THR A 53 32.80 -26.50 -13.72
CA THR A 53 33.18 -25.38 -14.58
C THR A 53 34.09 -24.42 -13.84
N ALA A 54 35.15 -23.95 -14.50
CA ALA A 54 35.95 -22.80 -14.07
C ALA A 54 35.55 -21.58 -14.89
N ILE A 55 35.20 -20.48 -14.23
CA ILE A 55 34.68 -19.26 -14.86
C ILE A 55 35.58 -18.09 -14.50
N ASN A 56 36.09 -17.40 -15.53
CA ASN A 56 36.86 -16.18 -15.37
C ASN A 56 35.91 -14.97 -15.39
N LEU A 57 35.86 -14.24 -14.29
CA LEU A 57 35.01 -13.07 -14.06
C LEU A 57 35.79 -11.79 -14.32
N GLN A 58 35.19 -10.89 -15.12
CA GLN A 58 35.77 -9.59 -15.46
C GLN A 58 35.61 -8.59 -14.33
N GLY A 59 36.71 -7.92 -13.91
CA GLY A 59 36.62 -6.76 -13.03
C GLY A 59 36.25 -7.05 -11.57
N VAL A 60 36.25 -8.33 -11.15
CA VAL A 60 35.95 -8.74 -9.77
C VAL A 60 37.26 -9.05 -9.06
N GLU A 61 37.46 -8.49 -7.87
CA GLU A 61 38.59 -8.81 -7.01
C GLU A 61 38.40 -10.15 -6.31
N LYS A 62 39.50 -10.90 -6.14
CA LYS A 62 39.46 -12.21 -5.46
C LYS A 62 38.93 -12.14 -4.04
N THR A 63 39.16 -11.03 -3.35
CA THR A 63 38.73 -10.78 -1.98
C THR A 63 37.24 -10.58 -1.80
N THR A 64 36.51 -10.31 -2.90
CA THR A 64 35.04 -10.13 -2.88
C THR A 64 34.27 -11.42 -3.08
N ILE A 65 34.96 -12.52 -3.39
CA ILE A 65 34.35 -13.84 -3.63
C ILE A 65 34.84 -14.83 -2.58
N GLU A 66 33.90 -15.43 -1.89
CA GLU A 66 34.17 -16.41 -0.83
C GLU A 66 33.54 -17.78 -1.19
N ARG A 67 34.04 -18.81 -0.53
CA ARG A 67 33.40 -20.14 -0.58
C ARG A 67 31.95 -20.02 -0.09
N GLY A 68 31.01 -20.58 -0.82
CA GLY A 68 29.58 -20.48 -0.51
C GLY A 68 28.85 -19.44 -1.35
N ASN A 69 29.58 -18.57 -2.09
CA ASN A 69 28.94 -17.69 -3.04
C ASN A 69 28.33 -18.47 -4.20
N VAL A 70 27.25 -17.95 -4.75
CA VAL A 70 26.54 -18.52 -5.89
C VAL A 70 26.64 -17.57 -7.08
N LEU A 71 27.02 -18.13 -8.23
CA LEU A 71 27.03 -17.41 -9.50
C LEU A 71 25.73 -17.70 -10.26
N THR A 72 25.04 -16.67 -10.68
CA THR A 72 23.73 -16.78 -11.31
C THR A 72 23.49 -15.66 -12.33
N ARG A 73 22.45 -15.77 -13.14
CA ARG A 73 21.97 -14.61 -13.93
C ARG A 73 21.43 -13.53 -12.98
N PRO A 74 21.65 -12.24 -13.29
CA PRO A 74 21.11 -11.17 -12.48
C PRO A 74 19.58 -11.26 -12.31
N GLY A 75 19.10 -10.99 -11.09
CA GLY A 75 17.68 -11.02 -10.77
C GLY A 75 17.05 -12.42 -10.64
N THR A 76 17.82 -13.52 -10.79
CA THR A 76 17.26 -14.90 -10.72
C THR A 76 16.99 -15.33 -9.28
N PHE A 77 17.85 -14.96 -8.33
CA PHE A 77 17.75 -15.33 -6.93
C PHE A 77 17.86 -14.14 -6.02
N GLU A 78 17.27 -14.29 -4.83
CA GLU A 78 17.30 -13.30 -3.76
C GLU A 78 17.98 -13.92 -2.52
N PRO A 79 19.09 -13.34 -2.03
CA PRO A 79 19.72 -13.80 -0.79
C PRO A 79 18.77 -13.62 0.40
N THR A 80 18.78 -14.59 1.31
CA THR A 80 17.88 -14.64 2.46
C THR A 80 18.62 -14.91 3.76
N GLN A 81 18.08 -14.37 4.86
CA GLN A 81 18.48 -14.72 6.22
C GLN A 81 17.39 -15.49 6.97
N ARG A 82 16.33 -15.93 6.27
CA ARG A 82 15.25 -16.68 6.88
C ARG A 82 14.72 -17.75 5.93
N LEU A 83 14.54 -18.97 6.46
CA LEU A 83 14.08 -20.12 5.70
C LEU A 83 12.98 -20.83 6.47
N ASP A 84 11.93 -21.26 5.79
CA ASP A 84 11.04 -22.31 6.28
C ASP A 84 11.56 -23.65 5.75
N VAL A 85 11.68 -24.62 6.65
CA VAL A 85 12.27 -25.92 6.36
C VAL A 85 11.43 -27.05 6.93
N PHE A 86 11.49 -28.20 6.29
CA PHE A 86 11.16 -29.49 6.91
C PHE A 86 12.46 -30.07 7.47
N PHE A 87 12.49 -30.33 8.77
CA PHE A 87 13.69 -30.71 9.51
C PHE A 87 13.54 -32.10 10.09
N ASP A 88 14.52 -32.96 9.81
CA ASP A 88 14.68 -34.30 10.32
C ASP A 88 15.78 -34.27 11.39
N TYR A 89 15.40 -34.48 12.66
CA TYR A 89 16.35 -34.53 13.76
C TYR A 89 16.78 -36.00 13.97
N LEU A 90 18.04 -36.30 13.66
CA LEU A 90 18.54 -37.68 13.59
C LEU A 90 18.34 -38.43 14.91
N HIS A 91 17.97 -39.69 14.78
CA HIS A 91 17.77 -40.62 15.91
C HIS A 91 19.08 -40.85 16.69
N ALA A 92 20.23 -40.73 16.04
CA ALA A 92 21.57 -40.89 16.67
C ALA A 92 21.94 -39.79 17.67
N ASN A 93 21.09 -38.79 17.87
CA ASN A 93 21.32 -37.77 18.89
C ASN A 93 20.92 -38.27 20.27
N ASP A 94 21.74 -37.97 21.29
CA ASP A 94 21.52 -38.41 22.67
C ASP A 94 20.53 -37.53 23.45
N LYS A 95 20.26 -36.32 22.98
CA LYS A 95 19.51 -35.31 23.73
C LYS A 95 18.46 -34.63 22.88
N LYS A 96 17.36 -34.24 23.51
CA LYS A 96 16.38 -33.33 22.91
C LYS A 96 17.01 -32.01 22.51
N MET A 97 16.59 -31.44 21.42
CA MET A 97 16.99 -30.10 21.00
C MET A 97 15.92 -29.09 21.37
N LYS A 98 16.32 -28.06 22.12
CA LYS A 98 15.42 -26.96 22.51
C LYS A 98 15.18 -25.98 21.36
N ASN A 99 13.99 -25.40 21.38
CA ASN A 99 13.68 -24.28 20.51
C ASN A 99 14.71 -23.15 20.65
N ARG A 100 15.05 -22.48 19.56
CA ARG A 100 16.06 -21.42 19.45
C ARG A 100 17.50 -21.92 19.57
N ALA A 101 17.73 -23.22 19.40
CA ALA A 101 19.06 -23.77 19.36
C ALA A 101 19.95 -23.07 18.33
N LEU A 102 21.21 -22.81 18.71
CA LEU A 102 22.21 -22.29 17.79
C LEU A 102 22.87 -23.47 17.07
N VAL A 103 22.83 -23.44 15.75
CA VAL A 103 23.28 -24.55 14.89
C VAL A 103 24.11 -24.03 13.72
N ARG A 104 24.84 -24.93 13.06
CA ARG A 104 25.48 -24.64 11.77
C ARG A 104 24.62 -25.19 10.65
N PHE A 105 24.20 -24.29 9.77
CA PHE A 105 23.43 -24.60 8.57
C PHE A 105 24.40 -24.77 7.39
N HIS A 106 24.28 -25.88 6.68
CA HIS A 106 25.08 -26.19 5.52
C HIS A 106 24.17 -26.48 4.32
N THR A 107 24.41 -25.81 3.20
CA THR A 107 23.76 -26.10 1.92
C THR A 107 24.74 -25.82 0.78
N GLY A 108 24.86 -26.75 -0.17
CA GLY A 108 25.90 -26.67 -1.20
C GLY A 108 27.30 -26.50 -0.57
N THR A 109 27.96 -25.39 -0.87
CA THR A 109 29.27 -25.05 -0.30
C THR A 109 29.20 -24.00 0.81
N THR A 110 28.00 -23.50 1.15
CA THR A 110 27.74 -22.49 2.16
C THR A 110 27.70 -23.11 3.57
N GLU A 111 28.33 -22.46 4.54
CA GLU A 111 28.18 -22.71 5.97
C GLU A 111 27.84 -21.39 6.66
N VAL A 112 26.71 -21.35 7.38
CA VAL A 112 26.27 -20.17 8.12
C VAL A 112 25.71 -20.58 9.48
N MET A 113 26.00 -19.79 10.50
CA MET A 113 25.36 -19.96 11.81
C MET A 113 23.85 -19.64 11.71
N ALA A 114 23.03 -20.44 12.36
CA ALA A 114 21.58 -20.26 12.35
C ALA A 114 20.96 -20.49 13.72
N ARG A 115 19.83 -19.82 13.98
CA ARG A 115 18.92 -20.17 15.08
C ARG A 115 17.75 -20.96 14.53
N LEU A 116 17.55 -22.17 15.04
CA LEU A 116 16.43 -23.02 14.67
C LEU A 116 15.22 -22.73 15.56
N ILE A 117 14.11 -22.29 14.97
CA ILE A 117 12.87 -21.97 15.66
C ILE A 117 11.84 -23.05 15.35
N LEU A 118 11.31 -23.68 16.39
CA LEU A 118 10.19 -24.62 16.30
C LEU A 118 8.87 -23.81 16.40
N PRO A 119 8.00 -23.85 15.39
CA PRO A 119 6.81 -23.01 15.38
C PRO A 119 5.69 -23.49 16.31
N ASP A 120 5.63 -24.80 16.62
CA ASP A 120 4.54 -25.45 17.32
C ASP A 120 4.92 -26.03 18.71
N ARG A 121 6.20 -26.14 18.99
CA ARG A 121 6.71 -26.80 20.20
C ARG A 121 7.94 -26.13 20.79
N ASP A 122 8.34 -26.51 22.00
CA ASP A 122 9.51 -25.97 22.69
C ASP A 122 10.77 -26.83 22.57
N GLU A 123 10.61 -28.11 22.23
CA GLU A 123 11.70 -29.04 22.00
C GLU A 123 11.33 -30.12 20.99
N ILE A 124 12.33 -30.79 20.43
CA ILE A 124 12.19 -31.92 19.50
C ILE A 124 13.04 -33.10 20.01
N GLU A 125 12.46 -34.30 19.93
CA GLU A 125 13.10 -35.55 20.33
C GLU A 125 13.99 -36.11 19.22
N PRO A 126 15.03 -36.89 19.54
CA PRO A 126 15.79 -37.64 18.55
C PRO A 126 14.87 -38.56 17.70
N GLY A 127 15.03 -38.53 16.39
CA GLY A 127 14.23 -39.28 15.41
C GLY A 127 12.95 -38.61 14.97
N GLU A 128 12.59 -37.49 15.57
CA GLU A 128 11.40 -36.74 15.12
C GLU A 128 11.68 -35.86 13.88
N LYS A 129 10.62 -35.64 13.12
CA LYS A 129 10.59 -34.70 11.98
C LYS A 129 9.57 -33.61 12.24
N THR A 130 9.92 -32.38 11.89
CA THR A 130 9.02 -31.24 12.10
C THR A 130 9.31 -30.10 11.13
N TYR A 131 8.41 -29.14 11.05
CA TYR A 131 8.68 -27.86 10.41
C TYR A 131 9.49 -26.97 11.35
N ALA A 132 10.40 -26.22 10.77
CA ALA A 132 11.18 -25.24 11.51
C ALA A 132 11.39 -23.96 10.68
N GLN A 133 11.68 -22.87 11.36
CA GLN A 133 12.15 -21.65 10.71
C GLN A 133 13.59 -21.38 11.12
N LEU A 134 14.49 -21.27 10.16
CA LEU A 134 15.89 -20.93 10.38
C LEU A 134 16.12 -19.43 10.24
N PHE A 135 16.83 -18.85 11.21
CA PHE A 135 17.33 -17.47 11.15
C PHE A 135 18.83 -17.51 10.98
N LEU A 136 19.29 -17.18 9.79
CA LEU A 136 20.70 -17.23 9.42
C LEU A 136 21.43 -15.97 9.91
N ALA A 137 22.66 -16.11 10.40
CA ALA A 137 23.52 -15.02 10.84
C ALA A 137 24.04 -14.17 9.66
N ALA A 138 24.16 -14.77 8.48
CA ALA A 138 24.53 -14.11 7.23
C ALA A 138 23.60 -14.54 6.09
N PRO A 139 23.43 -13.72 5.03
CA PRO A 139 22.61 -14.09 3.89
C PRO A 139 23.14 -15.34 3.18
N ALA A 140 22.24 -16.24 2.79
CA ALA A 140 22.52 -17.39 1.95
C ALA A 140 21.61 -17.37 0.71
N VAL A 141 22.03 -18.07 -0.34
CA VAL A 141 21.24 -18.27 -1.55
C VAL A 141 20.77 -19.70 -1.58
N VAL A 142 19.46 -19.89 -1.52
CA VAL A 142 18.82 -21.21 -1.50
C VAL A 142 17.53 -21.17 -2.30
N MET A 143 17.09 -22.34 -2.76
CA MET A 143 15.84 -22.53 -3.47
C MET A 143 14.88 -23.39 -2.65
N ALA A 144 13.59 -23.28 -2.92
CA ALA A 144 12.63 -24.28 -2.48
C ALA A 144 13.02 -25.66 -3.07
N GLY A 145 13.04 -26.68 -2.23
CA GLY A 145 13.47 -28.03 -2.59
C GLY A 145 14.94 -28.35 -2.29
N ASP A 146 15.78 -27.35 -2.04
CA ASP A 146 17.18 -27.57 -1.67
C ASP A 146 17.29 -28.39 -0.39
N HIS A 147 18.26 -29.32 -0.37
CA HIS A 147 18.61 -30.08 0.83
C HIS A 147 19.68 -29.34 1.65
N PHE A 148 19.58 -29.50 2.95
CA PHE A 148 20.53 -28.91 3.90
C PHE A 148 20.92 -29.92 4.99
N VAL A 149 22.06 -29.67 5.60
CA VAL A 149 22.56 -30.40 6.77
C VAL A 149 22.68 -29.42 7.95
N ILE A 150 22.28 -29.88 9.13
CA ILE A 150 22.46 -29.17 10.38
C ILE A 150 23.53 -29.88 11.19
N ARG A 151 24.49 -29.08 11.66
CA ARG A 151 25.52 -29.53 12.63
C ARG A 151 25.37 -28.77 13.93
N SER A 152 25.73 -29.43 15.02
CA SER A 152 25.77 -28.81 16.35
C SER A 152 26.82 -27.68 16.38
N TYR A 153 26.63 -26.73 17.27
CA TYR A 153 27.58 -25.63 17.46
C TYR A 153 28.93 -26.15 17.98
N SER A 154 28.89 -26.94 19.05
CA SER A 154 30.07 -27.56 19.66
C SER A 154 29.65 -28.77 20.51
N PRO A 155 30.30 -29.94 20.36
CA PRO A 155 31.22 -30.30 19.28
C PRO A 155 30.54 -30.32 17.93
N VAL A 156 31.30 -30.16 16.83
CA VAL A 156 30.74 -30.09 15.47
C VAL A 156 30.41 -31.51 14.98
N THR A 157 29.16 -31.92 15.20
CA THR A 157 28.61 -33.20 14.76
C THR A 157 27.36 -32.98 13.92
N THR A 158 27.08 -33.86 12.98
CA THR A 158 25.83 -33.78 12.20
C THR A 158 24.68 -34.26 13.09
N ILE A 159 23.72 -33.39 13.30
CA ILE A 159 22.57 -33.65 14.19
C ILE A 159 21.25 -33.76 13.44
N GLY A 160 21.19 -33.33 12.17
CA GLY A 160 19.97 -33.36 11.36
C GLY A 160 20.19 -32.81 9.98
N GLY A 161 19.10 -32.67 9.28
CA GLY A 161 19.04 -32.08 7.95
C GLY A 161 17.61 -31.98 7.45
N GLY A 162 17.44 -31.77 6.17
CA GLY A 162 16.09 -31.70 5.62
C GLY A 162 16.01 -30.96 4.30
N GLN A 163 14.85 -30.37 4.06
CA GLN A 163 14.55 -29.69 2.82
C GLN A 163 14.02 -28.28 3.05
N VAL A 164 14.44 -27.32 2.24
CA VAL A 164 13.93 -25.96 2.22
C VAL A 164 12.54 -25.95 1.59
N ILE A 165 11.57 -25.42 2.30
CA ILE A 165 10.17 -25.34 1.83
C ILE A 165 9.87 -23.95 1.24
N ASP A 166 10.29 -22.89 1.95
CA ASP A 166 10.14 -21.51 1.47
C ASP A 166 11.46 -20.75 1.77
N PRO A 167 12.17 -20.28 0.75
CA PRO A 167 13.43 -19.56 0.93
C PRO A 167 13.27 -18.10 1.34
N LEU A 168 12.05 -17.52 1.23
CA LEU A 168 11.78 -16.11 1.52
C LEU A 168 10.53 -15.93 2.42
N PRO A 169 10.43 -16.66 3.54
CA PRO A 169 9.26 -16.57 4.40
C PRO A 169 9.25 -15.28 5.23
N ARG A 170 8.07 -14.87 5.68
CA ARG A 170 7.93 -13.90 6.77
C ARG A 170 8.21 -14.58 8.12
N LYS A 171 8.52 -13.79 9.14
CA LYS A 171 8.61 -14.29 10.51
C LYS A 171 7.26 -14.84 10.96
N HIS A 172 7.23 -16.08 11.46
CA HIS A 172 6.00 -16.70 11.94
C HIS A 172 5.71 -16.35 13.39
N LYS A 173 4.42 -16.27 13.69
CA LYS A 173 3.94 -16.29 15.07
C LYS A 173 3.93 -17.76 15.53
N ARG A 174 4.51 -18.04 16.72
CA ARG A 174 4.53 -19.38 17.30
C ARG A 174 3.12 -19.85 17.69
N HIS A 175 2.95 -21.16 17.77
CA HIS A 175 1.71 -21.84 18.15
C HIS A 175 0.51 -21.45 17.26
N SER A 176 0.75 -21.27 15.97
CA SER A 176 -0.27 -20.99 14.97
C SER A 176 -0.52 -22.24 14.13
N GLU A 177 -1.66 -22.87 14.33
CA GLU A 177 -2.10 -24.03 13.54
C GLU A 177 -2.13 -23.70 12.05
N ARG A 178 -2.57 -22.50 11.71
CA ARG A 178 -2.57 -22.01 10.32
C ARG A 178 -1.18 -22.09 9.67
N ILE A 179 -0.12 -21.70 10.40
CA ILE A 179 1.24 -21.75 9.85
C ILE A 179 1.66 -23.21 9.59
N ILE A 180 1.34 -24.13 10.48
CA ILE A 180 1.64 -25.55 10.28
C ILE A 180 0.89 -26.12 9.06
N GLN A 181 -0.40 -25.78 8.90
CA GLN A 181 -1.18 -26.17 7.74
C GLN A 181 -0.61 -25.61 6.44
N GLU A 182 -0.24 -24.34 6.41
CA GLU A 182 0.39 -23.69 5.26
C GLU A 182 1.74 -24.34 4.91
N LEU A 183 2.60 -24.65 5.91
CA LEU A 183 3.86 -25.35 5.70
C LEU A 183 3.63 -26.77 5.15
N ASN A 184 2.63 -27.46 5.64
CA ASN A 184 2.25 -28.78 5.12
C ASN A 184 1.79 -28.72 3.65
N LEU A 185 0.97 -27.72 3.29
CA LEU A 185 0.57 -27.49 1.90
C LEU A 185 1.76 -27.15 1.01
N LEU A 186 2.69 -26.32 1.47
CA LEU A 186 3.92 -26.02 0.74
C LEU A 186 4.83 -27.23 0.55
N HIS A 187 4.83 -28.15 1.51
CA HIS A 187 5.65 -29.37 1.44
C HIS A 187 4.99 -30.45 0.55
N HIS A 188 3.75 -30.82 0.85
CA HIS A 188 3.08 -31.98 0.27
C HIS A 188 1.95 -31.65 -0.70
N GLY A 189 1.51 -30.39 -0.77
CA GLY A 189 0.41 -29.96 -1.63
C GLY A 189 0.72 -30.05 -3.11
N THR A 190 -0.32 -29.96 -3.92
CA THR A 190 -0.24 -29.82 -5.36
C THR A 190 0.40 -28.48 -5.75
N ASP A 191 0.84 -28.38 -6.99
CA ASP A 191 1.43 -27.13 -7.52
C ASP A 191 0.53 -25.91 -7.34
N LEU A 192 -0.79 -26.09 -7.56
CA LEU A 192 -1.76 -25.02 -7.39
C LEU A 192 -1.93 -24.60 -5.93
N GLU A 193 -1.91 -25.55 -5.00
CA GLU A 193 -1.99 -25.25 -3.56
C GLU A 193 -0.73 -24.50 -3.11
N LYS A 194 0.46 -24.92 -3.54
CA LYS A 194 1.72 -24.24 -3.25
C LYS A 194 1.70 -22.79 -3.76
N LEU A 195 1.32 -22.59 -5.03
CA LEU A 195 1.18 -21.25 -5.61
C LEU A 195 0.17 -20.39 -4.83
N SER A 196 -1.00 -20.95 -4.50
CA SER A 196 -2.04 -20.24 -3.75
C SER A 196 -1.56 -19.80 -2.38
N VAL A 197 -0.87 -20.67 -1.63
CA VAL A 197 -0.31 -20.35 -0.30
C VAL A 197 0.73 -19.25 -0.40
N ILE A 198 1.64 -19.31 -1.38
CA ILE A 198 2.68 -18.27 -1.56
C ILE A 198 2.05 -16.92 -1.92
N ILE A 199 1.05 -16.90 -2.82
CA ILE A 199 0.33 -15.69 -3.21
C ILE A 199 -0.40 -15.10 -1.99
N GLN A 200 -1.07 -15.93 -1.18
CA GLN A 200 -1.76 -15.49 0.03
C GLN A 200 -0.79 -14.93 1.07
N ARG A 201 0.35 -15.58 1.29
CA ARG A 201 1.42 -15.13 2.20
C ARG A 201 2.04 -13.80 1.77
N SER A 202 1.99 -13.43 0.49
CA SER A 202 2.48 -12.13 0.03
C SER A 202 1.62 -10.96 0.50
N SER A 203 0.39 -11.22 0.98
CA SER A 203 -0.53 -10.22 1.55
C SER A 203 -0.73 -9.04 0.58
N PHE A 204 -0.91 -7.82 1.08
CA PHE A 204 -1.18 -6.62 0.27
C PHE A 204 -0.03 -6.16 -0.63
N THR A 205 1.19 -6.66 -0.45
CA THR A 205 2.30 -6.34 -1.35
C THR A 205 2.20 -7.05 -2.70
N GLY A 206 1.45 -8.17 -2.72
CA GLY A 206 1.43 -9.07 -3.87
C GLY A 206 2.79 -9.72 -4.14
N ILE A 207 2.87 -10.51 -5.17
CA ILE A 207 4.08 -11.19 -5.60
C ILE A 207 4.14 -11.19 -7.13
N ASP A 208 5.32 -11.00 -7.69
CA ASP A 208 5.58 -11.09 -9.11
C ASP A 208 5.93 -12.52 -9.54
N LEU A 209 6.02 -12.71 -10.85
CA LEU A 209 6.35 -14.01 -11.43
C LEU A 209 7.68 -14.56 -10.91
N GLN A 210 8.71 -13.70 -10.81
CA GLN A 210 10.03 -14.08 -10.36
C GLN A 210 10.01 -14.53 -8.88
N GLY A 211 9.31 -13.80 -8.03
CA GLY A 211 9.12 -14.18 -6.62
C GLY A 211 8.43 -15.53 -6.47
N LEU A 212 7.43 -15.84 -7.32
CA LEU A 212 6.80 -17.16 -7.35
C LEU A 212 7.77 -18.26 -7.76
N VAL A 213 8.56 -18.03 -8.80
CA VAL A 213 9.61 -18.97 -9.25
C VAL A 213 10.60 -19.25 -8.12
N ILE A 214 11.13 -18.24 -7.48
CA ILE A 214 12.10 -18.38 -6.38
C ILE A 214 11.50 -19.17 -5.20
N ARG A 215 10.27 -18.83 -4.80
CA ARG A 215 9.67 -19.39 -3.58
C ARG A 215 9.07 -20.79 -3.77
N THR A 216 8.70 -21.15 -4.99
CA THR A 216 8.17 -22.50 -5.27
C THR A 216 9.22 -23.44 -5.83
N GLY A 217 10.30 -22.92 -6.44
CA GLY A 217 11.26 -23.71 -7.21
C GLY A 217 10.72 -24.17 -8.57
N PHE A 218 9.54 -23.72 -8.98
CA PHE A 218 8.92 -24.15 -10.23
C PHE A 218 9.50 -23.40 -11.44
N PRO A 219 9.62 -24.07 -12.60
CA PRO A 219 9.95 -23.40 -13.84
C PRO A 219 8.92 -22.29 -14.18
N PRO A 220 9.34 -21.19 -14.83
CA PRO A 220 8.44 -20.08 -15.18
C PRO A 220 7.19 -20.51 -15.97
N ALA A 221 7.32 -21.49 -16.87
CA ALA A 221 6.18 -22.01 -17.65
C ALA A 221 5.13 -22.67 -16.75
N GLN A 222 5.56 -23.44 -15.74
CA GLN A 222 4.68 -24.10 -14.77
C GLN A 222 3.97 -23.09 -13.89
N VAL A 223 4.68 -22.04 -13.43
CA VAL A 223 4.07 -20.94 -12.66
C VAL A 223 3.01 -20.22 -13.50
N ARG A 224 3.29 -19.87 -14.78
CA ARG A 224 2.31 -19.23 -15.66
C ARG A 224 1.04 -20.07 -15.83
N LYS A 225 1.18 -21.35 -16.12
CA LYS A 225 0.05 -22.29 -16.25
C LYS A 225 -0.78 -22.38 -14.96
N GLY A 226 -0.11 -22.41 -13.81
CA GLY A 226 -0.76 -22.39 -12.51
C GLY A 226 -1.54 -21.09 -12.28
N LEU A 227 -0.95 -19.94 -12.60
CA LEU A 227 -1.60 -18.63 -12.50
C LEU A 227 -2.85 -18.53 -13.38
N GLU A 228 -2.80 -18.99 -14.63
CA GLU A 228 -3.98 -19.04 -15.53
C GLU A 228 -5.13 -19.83 -14.88
N THR A 229 -4.82 -20.94 -14.24
CA THR A 229 -5.80 -21.76 -13.52
C THR A 229 -6.36 -21.01 -12.30
N LEU A 230 -5.52 -20.35 -11.51
CA LEU A 230 -5.96 -19.57 -10.35
C LEU A 230 -6.81 -18.37 -10.77
N PHE A 231 -6.49 -17.70 -11.88
CA PHE A 231 -7.30 -16.61 -12.43
C PHE A 231 -8.66 -17.10 -12.92
N SER A 232 -8.71 -18.22 -13.64
CA SER A 232 -9.97 -18.82 -14.12
C SER A 232 -10.90 -19.23 -12.95
N ARG A 233 -10.32 -19.68 -11.83
CA ARG A 233 -11.03 -20.02 -10.59
C ARG A 233 -11.33 -18.79 -9.71
N LYS A 234 -10.93 -17.59 -10.11
CA LYS A 234 -11.08 -16.35 -9.33
C LYS A 234 -10.41 -16.42 -7.95
N GLN A 235 -9.33 -17.20 -7.81
CA GLN A 235 -8.57 -17.34 -6.57
C GLN A 235 -7.40 -16.35 -6.49
N ALA A 236 -7.00 -15.78 -7.62
CA ALA A 236 -5.97 -14.76 -7.70
C ALA A 236 -6.40 -13.63 -8.67
N ILE A 237 -5.82 -12.47 -8.48
CA ILE A 237 -6.07 -11.25 -9.26
C ILE A 237 -4.74 -10.72 -9.79
N LEU A 238 -4.71 -10.41 -11.09
CA LEU A 238 -3.57 -9.73 -11.71
C LEU A 238 -3.68 -8.22 -11.41
N LEU A 239 -2.79 -7.73 -10.57
CA LEU A 239 -2.76 -6.33 -10.15
C LEU A 239 -2.01 -5.44 -11.15
N ASP A 240 -0.93 -5.95 -11.71
CA ASP A 240 -0.08 -5.25 -12.66
C ASP A 240 0.32 -6.20 -13.79
N ARG A 241 0.16 -5.75 -15.04
CA ARG A 241 0.52 -6.55 -16.24
C ARG A 241 2.00 -6.46 -16.56
N ASP A 242 2.62 -5.33 -16.27
CA ASP A 242 4.01 -5.06 -16.68
C ASP A 242 4.99 -5.94 -15.89
N ASP A 243 4.83 -6.04 -14.56
CA ASP A 243 5.65 -6.91 -13.70
C ASP A 243 4.91 -8.20 -13.28
N THR A 244 3.77 -8.51 -13.89
CA THR A 244 2.94 -9.70 -13.61
C THR A 244 2.67 -9.88 -12.11
N ARG A 245 2.37 -8.79 -11.40
CA ARG A 245 2.13 -8.80 -9.97
C ARG A 245 0.75 -9.36 -9.64
N VAL A 246 0.73 -10.37 -8.79
CA VAL A 246 -0.45 -11.16 -8.44
C VAL A 246 -0.80 -10.99 -6.97
N LEU A 247 -2.08 -10.96 -6.67
CA LEU A 247 -2.64 -10.89 -5.32
C LEU A 247 -3.69 -12.00 -5.14
N SER A 248 -3.81 -12.54 -3.92
CA SER A 248 -4.92 -13.43 -3.57
C SER A 248 -6.25 -12.67 -3.61
N SER A 249 -7.30 -13.31 -4.15
CA SER A 249 -8.66 -12.75 -4.14
C SER A 249 -9.17 -12.52 -2.73
N ASP A 250 -8.85 -13.39 -1.78
CA ASP A 250 -9.25 -13.24 -0.37
C ASP A 250 -8.62 -12.00 0.25
N VAL A 251 -7.32 -11.78 0.02
CA VAL A 251 -6.60 -10.58 0.49
C VAL A 251 -7.15 -9.30 -0.14
N TYR A 252 -7.54 -9.37 -1.42
CA TYR A 252 -8.18 -8.25 -2.10
C TYR A 252 -9.53 -7.91 -1.49
N GLN A 253 -10.36 -8.91 -1.21
CA GLN A 253 -11.66 -8.75 -0.55
C GLN A 253 -11.51 -8.26 0.89
N GLU A 254 -10.51 -8.75 1.64
CA GLU A 254 -10.18 -8.25 2.98
C GLU A 254 -9.87 -6.75 2.95
N LEU A 255 -9.08 -6.29 1.97
CA LEU A 255 -8.80 -4.87 1.80
C LEU A 255 -10.05 -4.07 1.47
N GLN A 256 -10.93 -4.58 0.59
CA GLN A 256 -12.21 -3.94 0.29
C GLN A 256 -13.07 -3.77 1.55
N GLN A 257 -13.20 -4.81 2.34
CA GLN A 257 -13.97 -4.79 3.59
C GLN A 257 -13.37 -3.81 4.60
N LYS A 258 -12.05 -3.83 4.75
CA LYS A 258 -11.33 -2.90 5.63
C LYS A 258 -11.55 -1.44 5.22
N MET A 259 -11.48 -1.13 3.93
CA MET A 259 -11.74 0.23 3.43
C MET A 259 -13.17 0.68 3.74
N ILE A 260 -14.17 -0.18 3.52
CA ILE A 260 -15.58 0.11 3.86
C ILE A 260 -15.75 0.35 5.36
N GLN A 261 -15.13 -0.48 6.21
CA GLN A 261 -15.17 -0.33 7.66
C GLN A 261 -14.52 0.99 8.12
N ASP A 262 -13.37 1.35 7.57
CA ASP A 262 -12.68 2.60 7.90
C ASP A 262 -13.49 3.84 7.51
N ILE A 263 -14.18 3.79 6.35
CA ILE A 263 -15.09 4.87 5.91
C ILE A 263 -16.32 4.95 6.85
N ARG A 264 -16.90 3.80 7.22
CA ARG A 264 -18.04 3.75 8.15
C ARG A 264 -17.68 4.33 9.51
N ALA A 265 -16.58 3.90 10.09
CA ALA A 265 -16.10 4.41 11.37
C ALA A 265 -15.80 5.93 11.32
N TYR A 266 -15.39 6.44 10.15
CA TYR A 266 -15.22 7.88 9.97
C TYR A 266 -16.56 8.62 9.97
N HIS A 267 -17.59 8.09 9.30
CA HIS A 267 -18.93 8.68 9.30
C HIS A 267 -19.58 8.70 10.68
N GLU A 268 -19.38 7.63 11.45
CA GLU A 268 -19.86 7.56 12.84
C GLU A 268 -19.18 8.61 13.73
N LYS A 269 -17.87 8.81 13.52
CA LYS A 269 -17.10 9.79 14.28
C LYS A 269 -17.36 11.24 13.84
N PHE A 270 -17.65 11.45 12.55
CA PHE A 270 -17.81 12.78 11.95
C PHE A 270 -19.09 12.87 11.09
N PRO A 271 -20.28 12.74 11.70
CA PRO A 271 -21.55 12.64 10.96
C PRO A 271 -21.90 13.88 10.12
N LEU A 272 -21.29 15.02 10.40
CA LEU A 272 -21.49 16.27 9.68
C LEU A 272 -20.51 16.50 8.51
N LYS A 273 -19.54 15.60 8.33
CA LYS A 273 -18.63 15.66 7.19
C LYS A 273 -19.18 14.84 6.02
N GLU A 274 -19.04 15.37 4.82
CA GLU A 274 -19.52 14.71 3.58
C GLU A 274 -18.83 13.39 3.31
N GLY A 275 -17.57 13.26 3.70
CA GLY A 275 -16.78 12.06 3.47
C GLY A 275 -15.38 12.16 4.03
N LEU A 276 -14.65 11.05 3.89
CA LEU A 276 -13.24 10.92 4.24
C LEU A 276 -12.39 11.26 3.01
N SER A 277 -11.29 11.99 3.16
CA SER A 277 -10.41 12.25 2.02
C SER A 277 -9.68 10.98 1.57
N ARG A 278 -9.36 10.91 0.26
CA ARG A 278 -8.62 9.77 -0.31
C ARG A 278 -7.27 9.57 0.38
N GLU A 279 -6.59 10.66 0.71
CA GLU A 279 -5.28 10.62 1.35
C GLU A 279 -5.38 10.16 2.80
N GLU A 280 -6.38 10.61 3.57
CA GLU A 280 -6.61 10.12 4.94
C GLU A 280 -6.93 8.63 4.96
N LEU A 281 -7.76 8.12 4.02
CA LEU A 281 -8.03 6.68 3.91
C LEU A 281 -6.75 5.92 3.60
N ARG A 282 -5.93 6.38 2.68
CA ARG A 282 -4.67 5.75 2.32
C ARG A 282 -3.68 5.72 3.50
N MET A 283 -3.56 6.82 4.25
CA MET A 283 -2.70 6.87 5.44
C MET A 283 -3.16 5.90 6.53
N LYS A 284 -4.47 5.76 6.75
CA LYS A 284 -5.03 4.79 7.70
C LYS A 284 -4.71 3.34 7.35
N LEU A 285 -4.72 3.01 6.06
CA LEU A 285 -4.42 1.66 5.58
C LEU A 285 -2.94 1.27 5.73
N GLY A 286 -2.05 2.26 5.82
CA GLY A 286 -0.61 2.07 6.01
C GLY A 286 0.22 2.08 4.72
N ALA A 287 1.50 2.40 4.86
CA ALA A 287 2.43 2.60 3.74
C ALA A 287 2.71 1.33 2.90
N PHE A 288 2.35 0.14 3.40
CA PHE A 288 2.54 -1.13 2.70
C PHE A 288 1.51 -1.38 1.59
N ILE A 289 0.44 -0.58 1.51
CA ILE A 289 -0.53 -0.64 0.42
C ILE A 289 -0.07 0.27 -0.70
N GLY A 290 0.41 -0.35 -1.78
CA GLY A 290 0.88 0.37 -2.96
C GLY A 290 -0.24 1.14 -3.68
N GLN A 291 0.12 2.26 -4.34
CA GLN A 291 -0.83 3.13 -5.03
C GLN A 291 -1.68 2.39 -6.07
N LYS A 292 -1.07 1.45 -6.82
CA LYS A 292 -1.79 0.66 -7.85
C LYS A 292 -2.89 -0.18 -7.22
N LEU A 293 -2.62 -0.86 -6.10
CA LEU A 293 -3.60 -1.66 -5.37
C LEU A 293 -4.72 -0.79 -4.79
N PHE A 294 -4.37 0.30 -4.13
CA PHE A 294 -5.36 1.25 -3.59
C PHE A 294 -6.32 1.74 -4.68
N ASN A 295 -5.78 2.21 -5.81
CA ASN A 295 -6.58 2.70 -6.92
C ASN A 295 -7.46 1.61 -7.56
N ALA A 296 -6.97 0.36 -7.65
CA ALA A 296 -7.74 -0.76 -8.17
C ALA A 296 -8.95 -1.06 -7.27
N VAL A 297 -8.72 -1.16 -5.96
CA VAL A 297 -9.80 -1.42 -4.97
C VAL A 297 -10.81 -0.28 -4.95
N MET A 298 -10.36 0.97 -4.96
CA MET A 298 -11.24 2.13 -5.02
C MET A 298 -12.16 2.09 -6.23
N ARG A 299 -11.62 1.83 -7.42
CA ARG A 299 -12.38 1.73 -8.67
C ARG A 299 -13.42 0.62 -8.63
N ASP A 300 -13.06 -0.53 -8.08
CA ASP A 300 -13.98 -1.67 -7.97
C ASP A 300 -15.10 -1.40 -6.96
N LEU A 301 -14.78 -0.79 -5.82
CA LEU A 301 -15.80 -0.40 -4.82
C LEU A 301 -16.78 0.62 -5.39
N GLU A 302 -16.29 1.60 -6.15
CA GLU A 302 -17.11 2.61 -6.82
C GLU A 302 -17.98 1.99 -7.90
N LYS A 303 -17.40 1.15 -8.79
CA LYS A 303 -18.12 0.43 -9.85
C LYS A 303 -19.25 -0.46 -9.30
N ASN A 304 -19.01 -1.08 -8.15
CA ASN A 304 -19.99 -1.94 -7.47
C ASN A 304 -20.96 -1.16 -6.57
N GLY A 305 -20.94 0.17 -6.59
CA GLY A 305 -21.83 1.02 -5.80
C GLY A 305 -21.65 0.90 -4.29
N LYS A 306 -20.50 0.41 -3.82
CA LYS A 306 -20.20 0.28 -2.39
C LYS A 306 -19.69 1.57 -1.76
N ILE A 307 -19.14 2.46 -2.57
CA ILE A 307 -18.71 3.81 -2.20
C ILE A 307 -19.14 4.81 -3.28
N VAL A 308 -19.20 6.06 -2.91
CA VAL A 308 -19.33 7.21 -3.82
C VAL A 308 -18.06 8.04 -3.64
N ALA A 309 -17.32 8.26 -4.72
CA ALA A 309 -16.09 9.05 -4.72
C ALA A 309 -16.33 10.35 -5.48
N ASP A 310 -16.31 11.47 -4.77
CA ASP A 310 -16.19 12.80 -5.36
C ASP A 310 -14.70 13.17 -5.46
N ARG A 311 -14.36 14.27 -6.14
CA ARG A 311 -12.97 14.63 -6.51
C ARG A 311 -11.94 14.36 -5.40
N GLU A 312 -12.26 14.66 -4.15
CA GLU A 312 -11.35 14.52 -3.01
C GLU A 312 -11.91 13.63 -1.88
N ASN A 313 -13.23 13.49 -1.78
CA ASN A 313 -13.90 12.80 -0.69
C ASN A 313 -14.53 11.48 -1.11
N ILE A 314 -14.54 10.53 -0.17
CA ILE A 314 -15.12 9.20 -0.31
C ILE A 314 -16.18 9.03 0.79
N ARG A 315 -17.35 8.54 0.40
CA ARG A 315 -18.43 8.24 1.34
C ARG A 315 -19.15 6.93 1.01
N LEU A 316 -19.85 6.39 1.98
CA LEU A 316 -20.80 5.31 1.73
C LEU A 316 -22.05 5.86 1.01
N PRO A 317 -22.73 5.07 0.16
CA PRO A 317 -23.90 5.55 -0.60
C PRO A 317 -25.06 5.99 0.28
N ASP A 318 -25.23 5.36 1.42
CA ASP A 318 -26.28 5.62 2.42
C ASP A 318 -25.90 6.74 3.41
N HIS A 319 -24.67 7.22 3.37
CA HIS A 319 -24.26 8.33 4.24
C HIS A 319 -24.91 9.64 3.78
N ARG A 320 -25.77 10.14 4.62
CA ARG A 320 -26.35 11.48 4.53
C ARG A 320 -25.95 12.27 5.77
N ILE A 321 -25.67 13.54 5.60
CA ILE A 321 -25.45 14.44 6.73
C ILE A 321 -26.74 14.44 7.54
N ASN A 322 -26.73 13.81 8.69
CA ASN A 322 -27.86 13.74 9.59
C ASN A 322 -27.54 14.53 10.84
N LEU A 323 -28.29 15.61 11.07
CA LEU A 323 -28.16 16.42 12.27
C LEU A 323 -28.88 15.69 13.43
N GLN A 324 -28.18 15.50 14.53
CA GLN A 324 -28.82 15.08 15.78
C GLN A 324 -29.78 16.20 16.26
N ALA A 325 -30.77 15.88 17.11
CA ALA A 325 -31.77 16.82 17.54
C ALA A 325 -31.17 18.13 18.09
N ASP A 326 -30.11 18.04 18.88
CA ASP A 326 -29.40 19.21 19.43
C ASP A 326 -28.70 20.05 18.36
N GLN A 327 -28.19 19.39 17.31
CA GLN A 327 -27.54 20.05 16.18
C GLN A 327 -28.56 20.72 15.25
N GLU A 328 -29.74 20.13 15.09
CA GLU A 328 -30.84 20.72 14.33
C GLU A 328 -31.41 21.94 15.08
N ALA A 329 -31.51 21.86 16.41
CA ALA A 329 -31.90 23.01 17.24
C ALA A 329 -30.89 24.17 17.10
N LEU A 330 -29.58 23.87 17.15
CA LEU A 330 -28.53 24.86 16.92
C LEU A 330 -28.59 25.45 15.51
N ARG A 331 -28.80 24.63 14.49
CA ARG A 331 -28.98 25.06 13.08
C ARG A 331 -30.16 26.04 12.96
N GLN A 332 -31.29 25.69 13.54
CA GLN A 332 -32.48 26.54 13.53
C GLN A 332 -32.24 27.88 14.25
N ALA A 333 -31.58 27.86 15.41
CA ALA A 333 -31.23 29.07 16.15
C ALA A 333 -30.28 29.99 15.35
N ILE A 334 -29.30 29.42 14.67
CA ILE A 334 -28.38 30.17 13.77
C ILE A 334 -29.19 30.76 12.60
N ALA A 335 -30.00 29.95 11.91
CA ALA A 335 -30.81 30.39 10.77
C ALA A 335 -31.76 31.54 11.13
N GLU A 336 -32.43 31.41 12.28
CA GLU A 336 -33.30 32.42 12.78
C GLU A 336 -32.57 33.75 13.10
N TRP A 337 -31.37 33.65 13.67
CA TRP A 337 -30.56 34.84 13.91
C TRP A 337 -30.17 35.57 12.62
N TYR A 338 -29.72 34.85 11.62
CA TYR A 338 -29.41 35.45 10.30
C TYR A 338 -30.65 36.04 9.60
N ARG A 339 -31.80 35.37 9.72
CA ARG A 339 -33.08 35.87 9.16
C ARG A 339 -33.52 37.15 9.80
N ASN A 340 -33.44 37.21 11.13
CA ASN A 340 -33.83 38.39 11.92
C ASN A 340 -32.84 39.55 11.74
N ALA A 341 -31.58 39.29 11.52
CA ALA A 341 -30.55 40.29 11.27
C ALA A 341 -30.65 40.91 9.85
N ALA A 342 -31.36 40.25 8.92
CA ALA A 342 -31.61 40.71 7.56
C ALA A 342 -30.31 41.17 6.82
N LEU A 343 -30.13 42.48 6.60
CA LEU A 343 -28.99 43.05 5.88
C LEU A 343 -27.81 43.43 6.81
N THR A 344 -27.91 43.18 8.09
CA THR A 344 -26.84 43.39 9.09
C THR A 344 -26.48 42.08 9.81
N PRO A 345 -26.10 41.02 9.06
CA PRO A 345 -25.86 39.71 9.65
C PRO A 345 -24.68 39.70 10.61
N PRO A 346 -24.69 38.77 11.58
CA PRO A 346 -23.52 38.54 12.43
C PRO A 346 -22.36 38.03 11.61
N SER A 347 -21.13 38.38 11.99
CA SER A 347 -19.92 37.74 11.46
C SER A 347 -19.80 36.29 11.95
N LEU A 348 -19.04 35.48 11.27
CA LEU A 348 -18.78 34.08 11.67
C LEU A 348 -18.15 34.00 13.08
N ARG A 349 -17.37 35.02 13.44
CA ARG A 349 -16.80 35.14 14.79
C ARG A 349 -17.87 35.37 15.85
N GLU A 350 -18.78 36.34 15.63
CA GLU A 350 -19.90 36.62 16.56
C GLU A 350 -20.82 35.41 16.75
N VAL A 351 -21.06 34.63 15.67
CA VAL A 351 -21.82 33.36 15.77
C VAL A 351 -21.09 32.36 16.67
N THR A 352 -19.78 32.20 16.48
CA THR A 352 -18.99 31.29 17.31
C THR A 352 -18.91 31.71 18.77
N GLU A 353 -18.88 33.01 19.04
CA GLU A 353 -18.85 33.58 20.39
C GLU A 353 -20.21 33.46 21.09
N LYS A 354 -21.32 33.59 20.35
CA LYS A 354 -22.66 33.45 20.94
C LYS A 354 -23.01 32.02 21.36
N PHE A 355 -22.57 31.02 20.58
CA PHE A 355 -22.83 29.59 20.84
C PHE A 355 -21.60 28.91 21.46
N THR A 356 -21.05 29.46 22.53
CA THR A 356 -19.80 29.04 23.19
C THR A 356 -19.84 27.61 23.67
N GLU A 357 -20.96 27.11 24.19
CA GLU A 357 -21.10 25.71 24.65
C GLU A 357 -21.01 24.70 23.52
N GLN A 358 -21.40 25.07 22.29
CA GLN A 358 -21.36 24.23 21.08
C GLN A 358 -20.33 24.69 20.07
N LYS A 359 -19.31 25.45 20.50
CA LYS A 359 -18.29 26.06 19.63
C LYS A 359 -17.66 25.11 18.63
N SER A 360 -17.39 23.85 19.02
CA SER A 360 -16.83 22.80 18.15
C SER A 360 -17.76 22.36 17.02
N GLN A 361 -19.07 22.59 17.15
CA GLN A 361 -20.10 22.18 16.19
C GLN A 361 -20.51 23.32 15.26
N VAL A 362 -20.41 24.57 15.69
CA VAL A 362 -20.87 25.78 14.97
C VAL A 362 -20.26 25.82 13.55
N GLY A 363 -18.94 25.63 13.44
CA GLY A 363 -18.26 25.65 12.14
C GLY A 363 -18.76 24.59 11.17
N SER A 364 -19.03 23.38 11.67
CA SER A 364 -19.56 22.28 10.88
C SER A 364 -21.01 22.54 10.44
N ILE A 365 -21.84 23.08 11.31
CA ILE A 365 -23.23 23.44 11.01
C ILE A 365 -23.30 24.58 10.00
N LEU A 366 -22.49 25.63 10.16
CA LEU A 366 -22.40 26.71 9.19
C LEU A 366 -22.00 26.22 7.81
N ASN A 367 -21.06 25.27 7.72
CA ASN A 367 -20.70 24.66 6.44
C ASN A 367 -21.87 23.88 5.80
N VAL A 368 -22.67 23.17 6.60
CA VAL A 368 -23.90 22.52 6.12
C VAL A 368 -24.88 23.55 5.58
N MET A 369 -25.13 24.63 6.34
CA MET A 369 -26.07 25.69 5.96
C MET A 369 -25.65 26.46 4.69
N LEU A 370 -24.33 26.58 4.43
CA LEU A 370 -23.82 27.16 3.20
C LEU A 370 -23.99 26.23 2.00
N LYS A 371 -23.86 24.92 2.21
CA LYS A 371 -23.99 23.92 1.15
C LYS A 371 -25.43 23.64 0.75
N ASP A 372 -26.32 23.56 1.72
CA ASP A 372 -27.76 23.38 1.46
C ASP A 372 -28.50 24.65 1.05
N GLY A 373 -27.77 25.78 1.00
CA GLY A 373 -28.33 27.07 0.57
C GLY A 373 -29.15 27.81 1.63
N THR A 374 -29.18 27.34 2.88
CA THR A 374 -29.83 28.06 4.00
C THR A 374 -29.15 29.41 4.27
N LEU A 375 -27.85 29.51 4.02
CA LEU A 375 -27.07 30.73 4.05
C LEU A 375 -26.31 30.93 2.76
N THR A 376 -26.08 32.17 2.36
CA THR A 376 -25.26 32.55 1.20
C THR A 376 -23.99 33.24 1.67
N LYS A 377 -22.83 32.73 1.30
CA LYS A 377 -21.52 33.33 1.60
C LYS A 377 -21.26 34.51 0.65
N ILE A 378 -20.95 35.67 1.22
CA ILE A 378 -20.59 36.87 0.44
C ILE A 378 -19.06 37.06 0.41
N ASN A 379 -18.41 36.91 1.54
CA ASN A 379 -16.95 36.91 1.67
C ASN A 379 -16.51 35.96 2.80
N GLU A 380 -15.25 36.02 3.24
CA GLU A 380 -14.71 35.12 4.26
C GLU A 380 -15.45 35.23 5.61
N ASP A 381 -15.91 36.42 5.99
CA ASP A 381 -16.50 36.72 7.29
C ASP A 381 -18.00 36.93 7.30
N LEU A 382 -18.64 37.13 6.14
CA LEU A 382 -20.04 37.51 6.03
C LEU A 382 -20.85 36.48 5.25
N CYS A 383 -21.90 36.00 5.90
CA CYS A 383 -22.97 35.20 5.31
C CYS A 383 -24.31 35.90 5.50
N PHE A 384 -25.26 35.67 4.59
CA PHE A 384 -26.59 36.29 4.61
C PHE A 384 -27.70 35.26 4.45
N ASP A 385 -28.87 35.54 4.96
CA ASP A 385 -30.09 34.83 4.61
C ASP A 385 -30.44 35.10 3.13
N PRO A 386 -30.68 34.06 2.29
CA PRO A 386 -30.99 34.22 0.87
C PRO A 386 -32.20 35.11 0.58
N SER A 387 -33.20 35.12 1.49
CA SER A 387 -34.42 35.93 1.29
C SER A 387 -34.12 37.43 1.41
N ALA A 388 -33.22 37.84 2.31
CA ALA A 388 -32.73 39.19 2.43
C ALA A 388 -31.97 39.66 1.20
N LEU A 389 -31.11 38.81 0.67
CA LEU A 389 -30.36 39.07 -0.59
C LEU A 389 -31.29 39.18 -1.81
N THR A 390 -32.32 38.35 -1.86
CA THR A 390 -33.27 38.35 -2.97
C THR A 390 -34.06 39.67 -2.99
N ARG A 391 -34.52 40.13 -1.84
CA ARG A 391 -35.19 41.44 -1.73
C ARG A 391 -34.23 42.58 -2.13
N LEU A 392 -33.07 42.62 -1.56
CA LEU A 392 -32.05 43.62 -1.87
C LEU A 392 -31.71 43.65 -3.36
N ARG A 393 -31.61 42.46 -3.97
CA ARG A 393 -31.37 42.35 -5.42
C ARG A 393 -32.43 43.05 -6.28
N GLU A 394 -33.70 42.89 -5.94
CA GLU A 394 -34.77 43.55 -6.67
C GLU A 394 -34.79 45.06 -6.40
N ASP A 395 -34.59 45.46 -5.17
CA ASP A 395 -34.50 46.90 -4.84
C ASP A 395 -33.31 47.56 -5.53
N TYR A 396 -32.18 46.90 -5.59
CA TYR A 396 -30.99 47.40 -6.27
C TYR A 396 -31.16 47.45 -7.83
N LYS A 397 -31.85 46.48 -8.41
CA LYS A 397 -32.20 46.54 -9.83
C LYS A 397 -33.11 47.74 -10.12
N ASN A 398 -34.10 48.00 -9.27
CA ASN A 398 -35.00 49.10 -9.44
C ASN A 398 -34.28 50.47 -9.33
N LEU A 399 -33.35 50.59 -8.41
CA LEU A 399 -32.46 51.75 -8.31
C LEU A 399 -31.67 51.97 -9.58
N LEU A 400 -30.99 50.90 -10.08
CA LEU A 400 -30.17 50.96 -11.28
C LEU A 400 -30.97 51.27 -12.54
N ARG A 401 -32.22 50.80 -12.63
CA ARG A 401 -33.13 51.13 -13.74
C ARG A 401 -33.58 52.59 -13.71
N LYS A 402 -33.77 53.13 -12.49
CA LYS A 402 -34.22 54.52 -12.30
C LYS A 402 -33.10 55.52 -12.51
N GLU A 403 -31.91 55.26 -12.01
CA GLU A 403 -30.79 56.19 -11.99
C GLU A 403 -29.75 55.95 -13.08
N GLY A 404 -29.84 54.80 -13.77
CA GLY A 404 -28.89 54.38 -14.80
C GLY A 404 -27.56 53.85 -14.26
N LYS A 405 -27.15 54.28 -13.06
CA LYS A 405 -25.93 53.90 -12.38
C LYS A 405 -26.11 53.95 -10.87
N ALA A 406 -25.27 53.20 -10.13
CA ALA A 406 -25.26 53.23 -8.67
C ALA A 406 -23.86 53.42 -8.15
N THR A 407 -23.69 54.34 -7.18
CA THR A 407 -22.45 54.52 -6.41
C THR A 407 -22.60 53.93 -5.03
N PRO A 408 -21.49 53.72 -4.28
CA PRO A 408 -21.59 53.31 -2.88
C PRO A 408 -22.44 54.26 -2.02
N ALA A 409 -22.57 55.55 -2.39
CA ALA A 409 -23.40 56.52 -1.71
C ALA A 409 -24.87 56.24 -1.99
N SER A 410 -25.30 56.09 -3.24
CA SER A 410 -26.69 55.77 -3.56
C SER A 410 -27.12 54.39 -3.06
N PHE A 411 -26.21 53.42 -3.01
CA PHE A 411 -26.49 52.12 -2.41
C PHE A 411 -26.65 52.24 -0.87
N LYS A 412 -25.92 53.18 -0.23
CA LYS A 412 -26.09 53.49 1.20
C LYS A 412 -27.45 54.12 1.47
N GLU A 413 -27.89 55.04 0.64
CA GLU A 413 -29.25 55.66 0.76
C GLU A 413 -30.35 54.60 0.59
N LEU A 414 -30.20 53.66 -0.35
CA LEU A 414 -31.14 52.57 -0.54
C LEU A 414 -31.24 51.64 0.67
N THR A 415 -30.12 51.32 1.30
CA THR A 415 -30.03 50.22 2.30
C THR A 415 -29.91 50.67 3.71
N GLY A 416 -29.44 51.90 3.98
CA GLY A 416 -29.12 52.42 5.30
C GLY A 416 -27.87 51.78 5.94
N LEU A 417 -27.14 50.92 5.20
CA LEU A 417 -26.07 50.10 5.75
C LEU A 417 -24.74 50.91 5.94
N SER A 418 -23.91 50.38 6.81
CA SER A 418 -22.54 50.85 6.93
C SER A 418 -21.64 50.31 5.80
N ARG A 419 -20.49 50.98 5.56
CA ARG A 419 -19.53 50.61 4.51
C ARG A 419 -19.02 49.17 4.66
N LYS A 420 -19.04 48.61 5.86
CA LYS A 420 -18.67 47.21 6.16
C LYS A 420 -19.50 46.19 5.35
N TYR A 421 -20.77 46.49 5.11
CA TYR A 421 -21.71 45.62 4.39
C TYR A 421 -21.87 46.04 2.91
N ILE A 422 -21.85 47.34 2.62
CA ILE A 422 -22.08 47.91 1.29
C ILE A 422 -21.10 47.37 0.26
N ILE A 423 -19.80 47.46 0.56
CA ILE A 423 -18.77 47.05 -0.42
C ILE A 423 -18.83 45.58 -0.74
N PRO A 424 -18.87 44.66 0.24
CA PRO A 424 -19.01 43.23 -0.04
C PRO A 424 -20.29 42.88 -0.81
N LEU A 425 -21.44 43.51 -0.49
CA LEU A 425 -22.68 43.26 -1.20
C LEU A 425 -22.63 43.74 -2.67
N MET A 426 -22.07 44.91 -2.93
CA MET A 426 -21.89 45.41 -4.29
C MET A 426 -20.93 44.51 -5.08
N GLU A 427 -19.84 44.02 -4.49
CA GLU A 427 -18.91 43.05 -5.10
C GLU A 427 -19.60 41.70 -5.37
N TYR A 428 -20.42 41.22 -4.44
CA TYR A 428 -21.22 40.04 -4.66
C TYR A 428 -22.16 40.16 -5.86
N PHE A 429 -22.82 41.29 -6.01
CA PHE A 429 -23.70 41.55 -7.18
C PHE A 429 -22.91 41.62 -8.48
N ASP A 430 -21.65 42.05 -8.44
CA ASP A 430 -20.75 41.98 -9.60
C ASP A 430 -20.41 40.51 -9.93
N VAL A 431 -20.08 39.69 -8.90
CA VAL A 431 -19.74 38.27 -9.05
C VAL A 431 -20.90 37.45 -9.63
N ILE A 432 -22.13 37.67 -9.14
CA ILE A 432 -23.31 36.97 -9.66
C ILE A 432 -23.81 37.57 -11.00
N LYS A 433 -23.01 38.46 -11.59
CA LYS A 433 -23.28 39.08 -12.89
C LYS A 433 -24.56 39.90 -12.95
N LEU A 434 -25.01 40.45 -11.83
CA LEU A 434 -26.12 41.40 -11.80
C LEU A 434 -25.65 42.77 -12.26
N THR A 435 -24.46 43.19 -11.80
CA THR A 435 -23.87 44.47 -12.11
C THR A 435 -22.49 44.32 -12.76
N VAL A 436 -21.99 45.39 -13.33
CA VAL A 436 -20.63 45.55 -13.81
C VAL A 436 -20.06 46.86 -13.27
N ARG A 437 -18.85 46.78 -12.74
CA ARG A 437 -18.14 47.96 -12.21
C ARG A 437 -17.55 48.76 -13.36
N SER A 438 -17.84 50.07 -13.34
CA SER A 438 -17.29 51.04 -14.26
C SER A 438 -16.76 52.24 -13.46
N GLY A 439 -15.44 52.28 -13.18
CA GLY A 439 -14.83 53.27 -12.31
C GLY A 439 -15.38 53.21 -10.88
N ASP A 440 -15.96 54.33 -10.41
CA ASP A 440 -16.55 54.47 -9.07
C ASP A 440 -18.03 54.09 -8.97
N HIS A 441 -18.64 53.68 -10.05
CA HIS A 441 -20.06 53.32 -10.10
C HIS A 441 -20.27 51.92 -10.71
N ARG A 442 -21.48 51.40 -10.59
CA ARG A 442 -21.93 50.15 -11.16
C ARG A 442 -23.11 50.35 -12.08
N LEU A 443 -23.14 49.57 -13.14
CA LEU A 443 -24.19 49.56 -14.12
C LEU A 443 -24.93 48.24 -14.08
N LEU A 444 -26.22 48.25 -14.37
CA LEU A 444 -26.99 47.02 -14.52
C LEU A 444 -26.46 46.26 -15.76
N ARG A 445 -26.15 44.98 -15.57
CA ARG A 445 -25.74 44.15 -16.69
C ARG A 445 -26.98 43.76 -17.50
N GLU A 446 -27.10 44.28 -18.70
CA GLU A 446 -28.13 43.84 -19.65
C GLU A 446 -27.86 42.37 -20.01
N LYS A 447 -28.92 41.54 -19.97
CA LYS A 447 -28.82 40.20 -20.55
C LYS A 447 -28.59 40.41 -22.05
N GLY A 448 -27.38 40.18 -22.54
CA GLY A 448 -27.16 40.01 -23.97
C GLY A 448 -28.12 38.91 -24.48
N ASN A 449 -28.78 39.20 -25.57
CA ASN A 449 -29.61 38.27 -26.32
C ASN A 449 -28.88 36.99 -26.66
#